data_e7bf958aba78adaa21fc0540853ca8f1
#
_entry.id   e7bf958aba78adaa21fc0540853ca8f1
#
_cell.length_a   1.000
_cell.length_b   1.000
_cell.length_c   1.000
_cell.angle_alpha   90.00
_cell.angle_beta   90.00
_cell.angle_gamma   90.00
#
_symmetry.space_group_name_H-M   'P 1'
#
loop_
_entity.id
_entity.type
_entity.pdbx_description
1 polymer ?
#
loop_
_entity_poly.entity_id
_entity_poly.type
_entity_poly.pdbx_seq_one_letter_code
_entity_poly.pdbx_strand_id
1 'polypeptide(L)'
;MDLPVVVGVDGSEPSLRAVDWAAEEAVLRSVPLRIVNACLWERYEGAALVHDLGKPAGEVLPQDLVRDAVRRAGTRHPDLKVTSEVVFEEPEYALVRESRNACALVTGTRGRGGMTEALLGSVSLTVAGHAHCPMIVVRGSHDNQARAGRHGRIVVGVGEKTTLDFAFEEARRRAVPVEAIRAWRCPAHETTDHPLLAGEPARLHEQQAVEALDAALQDAPADVELRRRTVEGPARTVLVDASHHADLLILGARRRPRHFGLQLGRVAHGVLHRSDCPVAVVPEPV
;
A
#
# COMPACT_ATOMS: atom_id res chain seq x y z
N MET A 1 -4.81 -16.92 17.65
CA MET A 1 -3.48 -16.50 17.18
C MET A 1 -3.69 -15.31 16.30
N ASP A 2 -3.02 -14.21 16.60
CA ASP A 2 -3.13 -13.02 15.79
C ASP A 2 -2.43 -13.25 14.43
N LEU A 3 -3.06 -12.81 13.35
CA LEU A 3 -2.52 -12.96 12.00
C LEU A 3 -1.26 -12.10 11.84
N PRO A 4 -0.20 -12.62 11.19
CA PRO A 4 1.06 -11.90 11.02
C PRO A 4 0.93 -10.75 10.01
N VAL A 5 1.87 -9.78 10.08
CA VAL A 5 2.24 -8.98 8.91
C VAL A 5 3.09 -9.86 8.01
N VAL A 6 2.74 -9.94 6.73
CA VAL A 6 3.52 -10.67 5.71
C VAL A 6 4.27 -9.68 4.85
N VAL A 7 5.54 -9.98 4.52
CA VAL A 7 6.33 -9.18 3.57
C VAL A 7 6.93 -10.06 2.48
N GLY A 8 6.75 -9.64 1.22
CA GLY A 8 7.38 -10.25 0.07
C GLY A 8 8.77 -9.68 -0.19
N VAL A 9 9.79 -10.55 -0.32
CA VAL A 9 11.18 -10.14 -0.56
C VAL A 9 11.79 -10.84 -1.77
N ASP A 10 12.59 -10.09 -2.54
CA ASP A 10 13.36 -10.61 -3.67
C ASP A 10 14.85 -10.19 -3.62
N GLY A 11 15.28 -9.52 -2.55
CA GLY A 11 16.64 -9.04 -2.33
C GLY A 11 16.96 -7.72 -3.00
N SER A 12 16.00 -7.09 -3.69
CA SER A 12 16.16 -5.72 -4.18
C SER A 12 16.09 -4.72 -3.02
N GLU A 13 16.73 -3.55 -3.17
CA GLU A 13 16.67 -2.49 -2.17
C GLU A 13 15.23 -2.06 -1.83
N PRO A 14 14.28 -1.93 -2.79
CA PRO A 14 12.89 -1.68 -2.45
C PRO A 14 12.25 -2.78 -1.58
N SER A 15 12.58 -4.05 -1.81
CA SER A 15 12.06 -5.14 -0.98
C SER A 15 12.67 -5.16 0.42
N LEU A 16 13.95 -4.79 0.56
CA LEU A 16 14.58 -4.66 1.86
C LEU A 16 14.01 -3.48 2.68
N ARG A 17 13.68 -2.37 2.03
CA ARG A 17 12.92 -1.28 2.69
C ARG A 17 11.52 -1.73 3.10
N ALA A 18 10.88 -2.57 2.30
CA ALA A 18 9.60 -3.17 2.67
C ALA A 18 9.71 -4.05 3.91
N VAL A 19 10.84 -4.77 4.10
CA VAL A 19 11.11 -5.52 5.35
C VAL A 19 11.21 -4.59 6.55
N ASP A 20 11.94 -3.48 6.44
CA ASP A 20 12.06 -2.51 7.51
C ASP A 20 10.69 -1.95 7.92
N TRP A 21 9.90 -1.53 6.94
CA TRP A 21 8.56 -1.02 7.14
C TRP A 21 7.62 -2.07 7.76
N ALA A 22 7.65 -3.31 7.25
CA ALA A 22 6.83 -4.40 7.74
C ALA A 22 7.19 -4.82 9.17
N ALA A 23 8.48 -4.75 9.54
CA ALA A 23 8.92 -5.03 10.91
C ALA A 23 8.38 -3.98 11.90
N GLU A 24 8.45 -2.69 11.56
CA GLU A 24 7.85 -1.62 12.35
C GLU A 24 6.32 -1.77 12.45
N GLU A 25 5.66 -2.10 11.36
CA GLU A 25 4.22 -2.34 11.31
C GLU A 25 3.81 -3.52 12.21
N ALA A 26 4.56 -4.61 12.17
CA ALA A 26 4.33 -5.77 13.03
C ALA A 26 4.47 -5.42 14.53
N VAL A 27 5.45 -4.58 14.89
CA VAL A 27 5.60 -4.05 16.24
C VAL A 27 4.43 -3.17 16.64
N LEU A 28 4.00 -2.23 15.77
CA LEU A 28 2.86 -1.35 16.03
C LEU A 28 1.55 -2.13 16.24
N ARG A 29 1.40 -3.25 15.54
CA ARG A 29 0.25 -4.15 15.67
C ARG A 29 0.39 -5.20 16.76
N SER A 30 1.57 -5.34 17.37
CA SER A 30 1.89 -6.39 18.34
C SER A 30 1.66 -7.80 17.79
N VAL A 31 2.00 -8.04 16.52
CA VAL A 31 1.85 -9.33 15.81
C VAL A 31 3.20 -9.81 15.25
N PRO A 32 3.32 -11.11 14.90
CA PRO A 32 4.53 -11.62 14.26
C PRO A 32 4.75 -11.03 12.86
N LEU A 33 6.01 -11.02 12.42
CA LEU A 33 6.41 -10.78 11.03
C LEU A 33 6.65 -12.11 10.32
N ARG A 34 6.11 -12.28 9.10
CA ARG A 34 6.39 -13.39 8.21
C ARG A 34 7.04 -12.88 6.93
N ILE A 35 8.27 -13.32 6.68
CA ILE A 35 9.05 -12.97 5.48
C ILE A 35 8.91 -14.09 4.47
N VAL A 36 8.47 -13.76 3.25
CA VAL A 36 8.26 -14.72 2.17
C VAL A 36 9.09 -14.34 0.95
N ASN A 37 9.94 -15.25 0.50
CA ASN A 37 10.54 -15.19 -0.82
C ASN A 37 9.83 -16.22 -1.71
N ALA A 38 9.31 -15.78 -2.84
CA ALA A 38 8.71 -16.65 -3.82
C ALA A 38 9.54 -16.59 -5.12
N CYS A 39 9.94 -17.75 -5.62
CA CYS A 39 10.72 -17.88 -6.85
C CYS A 39 10.37 -19.18 -7.57
N LEU A 40 10.50 -19.19 -8.90
CA LEU A 40 10.34 -20.42 -9.67
C LEU A 40 11.52 -21.36 -9.41
N TRP A 41 11.23 -22.67 -9.41
CA TRP A 41 12.21 -23.71 -9.19
C TRP A 41 13.41 -23.64 -10.18
N GLU A 42 13.15 -23.33 -11.44
CA GLU A 42 14.18 -23.21 -12.48
C GLU A 42 15.21 -22.10 -12.15
N ARG A 43 14.76 -21.00 -11.54
CA ARG A 43 15.68 -19.95 -11.05
C ARG A 43 16.49 -20.40 -9.85
N TYR A 44 15.90 -21.22 -8.99
CA TYR A 44 16.59 -21.79 -7.83
C TYR A 44 17.71 -22.75 -8.27
N GLU A 45 17.41 -23.69 -9.18
CA GLU A 45 18.41 -24.64 -9.73
C GLU A 45 19.55 -23.90 -10.43
N GLY A 46 19.25 -22.85 -11.22
CA GLY A 46 20.27 -22.04 -11.88
C GLY A 46 21.21 -21.37 -10.89
N ALA A 47 20.67 -20.76 -9.82
CA ALA A 47 21.46 -20.11 -8.77
C ALA A 47 22.30 -21.13 -7.96
N ALA A 48 21.75 -22.29 -7.62
CA ALA A 48 22.46 -23.37 -6.93
C ALA A 48 23.63 -23.94 -7.74
N LEU A 49 23.43 -24.19 -9.03
CA LEU A 49 24.46 -24.64 -9.95
C LEU A 49 25.62 -23.64 -10.08
N VAL A 50 25.32 -22.34 -10.17
CA VAL A 50 26.34 -21.29 -10.27
C VAL A 50 27.13 -21.20 -8.96
N HIS A 51 26.49 -21.36 -7.81
CA HIS A 51 27.11 -21.38 -6.49
C HIS A 51 28.07 -22.59 -6.33
N ASP A 52 27.63 -23.78 -6.72
CA ASP A 52 28.44 -25.02 -6.64
C ASP A 52 29.64 -25.01 -7.57
N LEU A 53 29.56 -24.31 -8.71
CA LEU A 53 30.68 -24.17 -9.67
C LEU A 53 31.71 -23.11 -9.23
N GLY A 54 31.57 -22.49 -8.06
CA GLY A 54 32.50 -21.48 -7.50
C GLY A 54 32.66 -20.24 -8.38
N LYS A 55 31.71 -19.97 -9.29
CA LYS A 55 31.68 -18.73 -10.05
C LYS A 55 31.20 -17.60 -9.17
N PRO A 56 31.75 -16.37 -9.31
CA PRO A 56 31.20 -15.22 -8.58
C PRO A 56 29.73 -15.08 -8.96
N ALA A 57 28.84 -15.44 -8.02
CA ALA A 57 27.42 -15.50 -8.24
C ALA A 57 26.85 -14.08 -8.38
N GLY A 58 26.35 -13.75 -9.55
CA GLY A 58 25.46 -12.62 -9.73
C GLY A 58 24.08 -12.85 -9.10
N GLU A 59 23.78 -14.07 -8.65
CA GLU A 59 22.51 -14.45 -8.04
C GLU A 59 22.73 -14.96 -6.61
N VAL A 60 22.11 -14.28 -5.64
CA VAL A 60 22.07 -14.68 -4.23
C VAL A 60 21.08 -15.84 -4.10
N LEU A 61 21.43 -16.89 -3.36
CA LEU A 61 20.51 -17.98 -3.08
C LEU A 61 19.26 -17.46 -2.30
N PRO A 62 18.06 -17.94 -2.63
CA PRO A 62 16.83 -17.54 -1.94
C PRO A 62 16.90 -17.69 -0.41
N GLN A 63 17.57 -18.73 0.10
CA GLN A 63 17.76 -18.97 1.53
C GLN A 63 18.65 -17.90 2.18
N ASP A 64 19.71 -17.48 1.50
CA ASP A 64 20.61 -16.42 2.01
C ASP A 64 19.89 -15.08 2.04
N LEU A 65 19.13 -14.79 0.99
CA LEU A 65 18.28 -13.60 0.90
C LEU A 65 17.30 -13.52 2.05
N VAL A 66 16.58 -14.59 2.32
CA VAL A 66 15.61 -14.65 3.43
C VAL A 66 16.32 -14.53 4.78
N ARG A 67 17.48 -15.18 4.96
CA ARG A 67 18.29 -15.09 6.17
C ARG A 67 18.74 -13.65 6.42
N ASP A 68 19.17 -12.94 5.40
CA ASP A 68 19.59 -11.55 5.49
C ASP A 68 18.41 -10.62 5.83
N ALA A 69 17.25 -10.87 5.27
CA ALA A 69 16.01 -10.14 5.61
C ALA A 69 15.59 -10.37 7.08
N VAL A 70 15.68 -11.62 7.57
CA VAL A 70 15.41 -11.95 8.98
C VAL A 70 16.40 -11.22 9.90
N ARG A 71 17.70 -11.26 9.59
CA ARG A 71 18.73 -10.56 10.34
C ARG A 71 18.48 -9.05 10.37
N ARG A 72 18.09 -8.45 9.25
CA ARG A 72 17.77 -7.03 9.13
C ARG A 72 16.62 -6.63 10.04
N ALA A 73 15.52 -7.38 10.03
CA ALA A 73 14.36 -7.16 10.90
C ALA A 73 14.74 -7.31 12.39
N GLY A 74 15.45 -8.39 12.75
CA GLY A 74 15.88 -8.65 14.14
C GLY A 74 16.88 -7.65 14.69
N THR A 75 17.74 -7.05 13.86
CA THR A 75 18.66 -6.00 14.28
C THR A 75 17.92 -4.73 14.72
N ARG A 76 16.82 -4.39 14.06
CA ARG A 76 16.00 -3.21 14.40
C ARG A 76 15.03 -3.48 15.54
N HIS A 77 14.49 -4.69 15.60
CA HIS A 77 13.45 -5.11 16.56
C HIS A 77 13.77 -6.48 17.14
N PRO A 78 14.68 -6.55 18.14
CA PRO A 78 15.17 -7.82 18.70
C PRO A 78 14.07 -8.70 19.30
N ASP A 79 13.01 -8.10 19.82
CA ASP A 79 11.89 -8.82 20.47
C ASP A 79 10.79 -9.25 19.46
N LEU A 80 10.91 -8.85 18.18
CA LEU A 80 9.93 -9.19 17.17
C LEU A 80 10.04 -10.66 16.79
N LYS A 81 8.93 -11.39 16.89
CA LYS A 81 8.87 -12.78 16.41
C LYS A 81 8.84 -12.77 14.88
N VAL A 82 9.92 -13.26 14.28
CA VAL A 82 10.08 -13.33 12.83
C VAL A 82 10.06 -14.79 12.38
N THR A 83 9.25 -15.09 11.37
CA THR A 83 9.25 -16.38 10.64
C THR A 83 9.56 -16.12 9.18
N SER A 84 10.11 -17.12 8.49
CA SER A 84 10.47 -16.95 7.09
C SER A 84 10.31 -18.23 6.28
N GLU A 85 10.02 -18.09 4.99
CA GLU A 85 9.86 -19.20 4.07
C GLU A 85 10.31 -18.83 2.65
N VAL A 86 10.90 -19.81 1.96
CA VAL A 86 11.12 -19.80 0.51
C VAL A 86 10.06 -20.67 -0.13
N VAL A 87 9.28 -20.12 -1.05
CA VAL A 87 8.18 -20.78 -1.74
C VAL A 87 8.52 -20.91 -3.21
N PHE A 88 8.43 -22.13 -3.76
CA PHE A 88 8.69 -22.41 -5.17
C PHE A 88 7.40 -22.28 -5.99
N GLU A 89 6.97 -21.04 -6.18
CA GLU A 89 5.76 -20.67 -6.91
C GLU A 89 5.93 -19.27 -7.52
N GLU A 90 5.10 -18.92 -8.50
CA GLU A 90 5.06 -17.56 -9.03
C GLU A 90 4.76 -16.55 -7.88
N PRO A 91 5.55 -15.47 -7.76
CA PRO A 91 5.45 -14.54 -6.65
C PRO A 91 4.05 -13.95 -6.45
N GLU A 92 3.34 -13.67 -7.53
CA GLU A 92 1.98 -13.12 -7.48
C GLU A 92 1.00 -14.07 -6.78
N TYR A 93 1.04 -15.36 -7.15
CA TYR A 93 0.14 -16.37 -6.56
C TYR A 93 0.51 -16.66 -5.12
N ALA A 94 1.79 -16.81 -4.83
CA ALA A 94 2.28 -17.05 -3.49
C ALA A 94 1.82 -15.95 -2.52
N LEU A 95 2.05 -14.68 -2.88
CA LEU A 95 1.70 -13.54 -2.02
C LEU A 95 0.19 -13.34 -1.89
N VAL A 96 -0.60 -13.55 -2.96
CA VAL A 96 -2.07 -13.54 -2.86
C VAL A 96 -2.57 -14.66 -1.94
N ARG A 97 -1.97 -15.84 -1.98
CA ARG A 97 -2.31 -16.93 -1.06
C ARG A 97 -1.96 -16.57 0.39
N GLU A 98 -0.77 -16.04 0.65
CA GLU A 98 -0.33 -15.60 1.98
C GLU A 98 -1.24 -14.50 2.55
N SER A 99 -1.79 -13.63 1.71
CA SER A 99 -2.70 -12.55 2.15
C SER A 99 -4.00 -13.04 2.80
N ARG A 100 -4.36 -14.32 2.65
CA ARG A 100 -5.54 -14.90 3.32
C ARG A 100 -5.33 -15.12 4.81
N ASN A 101 -4.08 -15.27 5.22
CA ASN A 101 -3.68 -15.55 6.60
C ASN A 101 -2.77 -14.43 7.15
N ALA A 102 -2.98 -13.20 6.70
CA ALA A 102 -2.23 -12.02 7.11
C ALA A 102 -3.18 -10.92 7.56
N CYS A 103 -2.76 -10.12 8.55
CA CYS A 103 -3.46 -8.89 8.91
C CYS A 103 -3.10 -7.72 7.98
N ALA A 104 -1.92 -7.78 7.35
CA ALA A 104 -1.46 -6.88 6.30
C ALA A 104 -0.38 -7.58 5.46
N LEU A 105 -0.31 -7.22 4.17
CA LEU A 105 0.74 -7.68 3.25
C LEU A 105 1.56 -6.48 2.79
N VAL A 106 2.89 -6.59 2.83
CA VAL A 106 3.81 -5.50 2.47
C VAL A 106 4.69 -5.92 1.30
N THR A 107 4.89 -5.02 0.34
CA THR A 107 5.87 -5.20 -0.75
C THR A 107 6.59 -3.89 -1.05
N GLY A 108 7.76 -3.98 -1.68
CA GLY A 108 8.41 -2.83 -2.30
C GLY A 108 7.72 -2.45 -3.62
N THR A 109 8.16 -1.34 -4.20
CA THR A 109 7.65 -0.89 -5.51
C THR A 109 8.11 -1.78 -6.65
N ARG A 110 9.29 -2.42 -6.54
CA ARG A 110 9.91 -3.23 -7.59
C ARG A 110 10.80 -4.32 -7.05
N GLY A 111 11.05 -5.31 -7.93
CA GLY A 111 12.05 -6.31 -7.81
C GLY A 111 13.33 -6.01 -8.61
N ARG A 112 14.15 -7.03 -8.86
CA ARG A 112 15.47 -6.98 -9.51
C ARG A 112 15.48 -6.48 -10.97
N GLY A 113 14.36 -6.14 -11.58
CA GLY A 113 14.21 -5.84 -13.01
C GLY A 113 14.62 -4.46 -13.52
N GLY A 114 15.30 -3.62 -12.77
CA GLY A 114 16.20 -2.53 -13.19
C GLY A 114 15.71 -1.44 -14.16
N MET A 115 14.43 -1.13 -14.31
CA MET A 115 14.00 0.03 -15.11
C MET A 115 13.54 1.22 -14.22
N THR A 116 13.69 2.45 -14.73
CA THR A 116 13.47 3.76 -14.05
C THR A 116 12.52 3.82 -12.84
N GLU A 117 12.87 4.60 -11.81
CA GLU A 117 12.23 4.70 -10.47
C GLU A 117 10.71 4.96 -10.42
N ALA A 118 10.09 5.29 -11.54
CA ALA A 118 8.70 5.75 -11.61
C ALA A 118 7.61 4.65 -11.75
N LEU A 119 7.94 3.38 -12.04
CA LEU A 119 6.94 2.35 -12.36
C LEU A 119 6.80 1.28 -11.25
N LEU A 120 5.58 0.90 -10.89
CA LEU A 120 5.27 -0.22 -10.00
C LEU A 120 5.53 -1.57 -10.70
N GLY A 121 6.11 -2.53 -9.98
CA GLY A 121 6.35 -3.89 -10.51
C GLY A 121 5.04 -4.67 -10.71
N SER A 122 5.07 -5.64 -11.64
CA SER A 122 3.92 -6.51 -11.95
C SER A 122 3.40 -7.25 -10.70
N VAL A 123 4.31 -7.79 -9.89
CA VAL A 123 3.98 -8.52 -8.65
C VAL A 123 3.17 -7.62 -7.72
N SER A 124 3.68 -6.44 -7.36
CA SER A 124 3.00 -5.53 -6.43
C SER A 124 1.66 -5.05 -6.98
N LEU A 125 1.57 -4.83 -8.29
CA LEU A 125 0.33 -4.40 -8.95
C LEU A 125 -0.72 -5.51 -8.96
N THR A 126 -0.33 -6.73 -9.31
CA THR A 126 -1.22 -7.91 -9.33
C THR A 126 -1.70 -8.23 -7.93
N VAL A 127 -0.79 -8.24 -6.95
CA VAL A 127 -1.14 -8.53 -5.56
C VAL A 127 -2.08 -7.47 -5.00
N ALA A 128 -1.85 -6.17 -5.27
CA ALA A 128 -2.75 -5.10 -4.84
C ALA A 128 -4.18 -5.25 -5.39
N GLY A 129 -4.33 -5.85 -6.57
CA GLY A 129 -5.64 -6.13 -7.16
C GLY A 129 -6.34 -7.38 -6.62
N HIS A 130 -5.62 -8.28 -5.95
CA HIS A 130 -6.13 -9.60 -5.59
C HIS A 130 -5.93 -10.00 -4.12
N ALA A 131 -5.18 -9.23 -3.33
CA ALA A 131 -4.95 -9.52 -1.91
C ALA A 131 -6.25 -9.60 -1.11
N HIS A 132 -6.29 -10.47 -0.09
CA HIS A 132 -7.44 -10.68 0.79
C HIS A 132 -7.35 -9.85 2.09
N CYS A 133 -6.22 -9.23 2.37
CA CYS A 133 -5.99 -8.30 3.46
C CYS A 133 -5.51 -6.95 2.89
N PRO A 134 -5.44 -5.88 3.71
CA PRO A 134 -4.81 -4.63 3.31
C PRO A 134 -3.40 -4.87 2.79
N MET A 135 -3.08 -4.31 1.63
CA MET A 135 -1.76 -4.40 1.03
C MET A 135 -1.09 -3.05 1.02
N ILE A 136 0.12 -3.00 1.58
CA ILE A 136 0.95 -1.80 1.63
C ILE A 136 2.08 -1.93 0.63
N VAL A 137 2.16 -0.96 -0.29
CA VAL A 137 3.30 -0.80 -1.20
C VAL A 137 4.19 0.31 -0.67
N VAL A 138 5.40 -0.07 -0.24
CA VAL A 138 6.39 0.88 0.29
C VAL A 138 7.03 1.63 -0.86
N ARG A 139 6.82 2.94 -0.90
CA ARG A 139 7.28 3.86 -1.94
C ARG A 139 8.07 5.02 -1.34
N GLY A 140 8.71 5.77 -2.23
CA GLY A 140 9.50 6.94 -1.88
C GLY A 140 10.99 6.64 -1.79
N SER A 141 11.80 7.69 -1.87
CA SER A 141 13.26 7.63 -1.85
C SER A 141 13.88 7.78 -0.47
N HIS A 142 13.04 8.00 0.56
CA HIS A 142 13.49 8.31 1.91
C HIS A 142 13.08 7.24 2.91
N ASP A 143 13.57 7.35 4.16
CA ASP A 143 13.28 6.47 5.28
C ASP A 143 11.77 6.38 5.52
N ASN A 144 11.11 5.55 4.74
CA ASN A 144 9.68 5.24 4.87
C ASN A 144 9.51 4.34 6.09
N GLN A 145 9.41 4.97 7.24
CA GLN A 145 9.11 4.29 8.49
C GLN A 145 7.59 4.11 8.62
N ALA A 146 7.16 2.98 9.17
CA ALA A 146 5.75 2.75 9.44
C ALA A 146 5.25 3.62 10.59
N ARG A 147 6.14 4.06 11.48
CA ARG A 147 5.82 5.03 12.54
C ARG A 147 5.63 6.42 11.96
N ALA A 148 4.98 7.29 12.72
CA ALA A 148 4.83 8.70 12.38
C ALA A 148 6.19 9.26 11.97
N GLY A 149 6.33 9.44 10.68
CA GLY A 149 7.59 9.82 10.09
C GLY A 149 7.69 11.33 9.95
N ARG A 150 7.79 11.78 8.72
CA ARG A 150 8.11 13.16 8.38
C ARG A 150 6.94 14.12 8.51
N HIS A 151 5.71 13.67 8.28
CA HIS A 151 4.53 14.52 8.13
C HIS A 151 3.54 14.41 9.29
N GLY A 152 3.61 13.35 10.08
CA GLY A 152 2.75 13.11 11.24
C GLY A 152 1.27 13.07 10.89
N ARG A 153 0.89 12.47 9.73
CA ARG A 153 -0.51 12.32 9.32
C ARG A 153 -0.71 11.14 8.37
N ILE A 154 -1.91 10.59 8.42
CA ILE A 154 -2.42 9.65 7.44
C ILE A 154 -3.42 10.35 6.52
N VAL A 155 -3.33 10.12 5.22
CA VAL A 155 -4.33 10.55 4.25
C VAL A 155 -5.18 9.36 3.84
N VAL A 156 -6.50 9.53 3.79
CA VAL A 156 -7.42 8.55 3.23
C VAL A 156 -8.26 9.14 2.10
N GLY A 157 -8.22 8.50 0.94
CA GLY A 157 -9.21 8.73 -0.11
C GLY A 157 -10.53 8.10 0.31
N VAL A 158 -11.57 8.92 0.54
CA VAL A 158 -12.85 8.45 1.08
C VAL A 158 -13.49 7.41 0.17
N GLY A 159 -13.67 6.21 0.70
CA GLY A 159 -14.26 5.02 0.08
C GLY A 159 -15.32 4.40 0.98
N GLU A 160 -15.39 3.07 0.98
CA GLU A 160 -16.29 2.31 1.83
C GLU A 160 -15.84 2.33 3.31
N LYS A 161 -16.73 1.91 4.20
CA LYS A 161 -16.49 1.88 5.64
C LYS A 161 -15.22 1.10 6.03
N THR A 162 -14.94 -0.04 5.39
CA THR A 162 -13.75 -0.86 5.65
C THR A 162 -12.44 -0.09 5.45
N THR A 163 -12.39 0.77 4.43
CA THR A 163 -11.23 1.63 4.16
C THR A 163 -11.05 2.69 5.23
N LEU A 164 -12.15 3.30 5.70
CA LEU A 164 -12.14 4.30 6.76
C LEU A 164 -11.77 3.68 8.11
N ASP A 165 -12.35 2.53 8.46
CA ASP A 165 -12.03 1.80 9.69
C ASP A 165 -10.53 1.48 9.76
N PHE A 166 -9.96 0.97 8.66
CA PHE A 166 -8.53 0.72 8.56
C PHE A 166 -7.70 2.00 8.77
N ALA A 167 -8.11 3.13 8.18
CA ALA A 167 -7.41 4.40 8.33
C ALA A 167 -7.43 4.90 9.79
N PHE A 168 -8.54 4.78 10.49
CA PHE A 168 -8.65 5.16 11.89
C PHE A 168 -7.83 4.23 12.80
N GLU A 169 -7.81 2.93 12.54
CA GLU A 169 -6.96 2.01 13.28
C GLU A 169 -5.46 2.32 13.11
N GLU A 170 -5.04 2.60 11.87
CA GLU A 170 -3.66 2.98 11.58
C GLU A 170 -3.27 4.31 12.26
N ALA A 171 -4.19 5.26 12.30
CA ALA A 171 -3.98 6.54 12.96
C ALA A 171 -3.81 6.38 14.48
N ARG A 172 -4.64 5.54 15.12
CA ARG A 172 -4.51 5.22 16.55
C ARG A 172 -3.14 4.60 16.87
N ARG A 173 -2.73 3.60 16.08
CA ARG A 173 -1.44 2.90 16.29
C ARG A 173 -0.25 3.85 16.21
N ARG A 174 -0.34 4.85 15.34
CA ARG A 174 0.72 5.85 15.12
C ARG A 174 0.56 7.12 15.94
N ALA A 175 -0.57 7.29 16.62
CA ALA A 175 -0.95 8.51 17.33
C ALA A 175 -0.89 9.77 16.46
N VAL A 176 -1.46 9.70 15.25
CA VAL A 176 -1.48 10.80 14.26
C VAL A 176 -2.90 11.08 13.77
N PRO A 177 -3.19 12.31 13.28
CA PRO A 177 -4.46 12.64 12.67
C PRO A 177 -4.70 11.91 11.33
N VAL A 178 -5.98 11.78 10.98
CA VAL A 178 -6.45 11.36 9.66
C VAL A 178 -6.92 12.58 8.88
N GLU A 179 -6.42 12.76 7.66
CA GLU A 179 -6.97 13.70 6.68
C GLU A 179 -7.80 12.90 5.67
N ALA A 180 -9.13 13.02 5.75
CA ALA A 180 -10.07 12.37 4.84
C ALA A 180 -10.35 13.28 3.64
N ILE A 181 -9.99 12.81 2.45
CA ILE A 181 -10.08 13.59 1.21
C ILE A 181 -11.16 13.00 0.31
N ARG A 182 -12.06 13.89 -0.14
CA ARG A 182 -13.00 13.64 -1.23
C ARG A 182 -12.73 14.57 -2.39
N ALA A 183 -12.30 14.02 -3.50
CA ALA A 183 -12.14 14.75 -4.75
C ALA A 183 -13.49 14.85 -5.49
N TRP A 184 -13.77 16.03 -6.06
CA TRP A 184 -14.96 16.28 -6.86
C TRP A 184 -14.62 17.03 -8.16
N ARG A 185 -15.52 17.06 -9.11
CA ARG A 185 -15.36 17.79 -10.37
C ARG A 185 -16.71 18.29 -10.87
N CYS A 186 -16.75 19.53 -11.32
CA CYS A 186 -17.84 19.99 -12.14
C CYS A 186 -17.65 19.46 -13.57
N PRO A 187 -18.65 18.76 -14.16
CA PRO A 187 -18.58 18.33 -15.55
C PRO A 187 -18.50 19.52 -16.50
N ALA A 188 -17.65 19.45 -17.51
CA ALA A 188 -17.41 20.58 -18.43
C ALA A 188 -18.69 21.01 -19.21
N HIS A 189 -19.65 20.10 -19.40
CA HIS A 189 -20.92 20.42 -20.07
C HIS A 189 -21.94 21.14 -19.16
N GLU A 190 -21.69 21.23 -17.86
CA GLU A 190 -22.52 21.96 -16.90
C GLU A 190 -21.94 23.35 -16.62
N THR A 191 -20.72 23.66 -17.08
CA THR A 191 -20.17 25.01 -17.02
C THR A 191 -20.90 25.89 -18.02
N THR A 192 -21.45 27.02 -17.57
CA THR A 192 -22.15 27.99 -18.40
C THR A 192 -21.39 29.29 -18.48
N ASP A 193 -21.33 29.89 -19.67
CA ASP A 193 -20.77 31.22 -19.88
C ASP A 193 -21.76 32.35 -19.50
N HIS A 194 -22.97 32.01 -19.03
CA HIS A 194 -23.96 33.01 -18.65
C HIS A 194 -23.56 33.68 -17.33
N PRO A 195 -23.35 35.05 -17.32
CA PRO A 195 -22.76 35.73 -16.18
C PRO A 195 -23.50 35.59 -14.85
N LEU A 196 -24.83 35.38 -14.88
CA LEU A 196 -25.66 35.25 -13.69
C LEU A 196 -25.67 33.81 -13.11
N LEU A 197 -25.24 32.81 -13.89
CA LEU A 197 -25.20 31.42 -13.50
C LEU A 197 -23.76 30.89 -13.40
N ALA A 198 -22.78 31.74 -13.70
CA ALA A 198 -21.39 31.36 -13.62
C ALA A 198 -21.01 30.91 -12.21
N GLY A 199 -20.52 29.67 -12.09
CA GLY A 199 -20.11 29.08 -10.83
C GLY A 199 -21.20 28.40 -10.00
N GLU A 200 -22.47 28.51 -10.30
CA GLU A 200 -23.55 27.80 -9.58
C GLU A 200 -23.42 26.26 -9.67
N PRO A 201 -23.17 25.65 -10.86
CA PRO A 201 -22.96 24.20 -10.95
C PRO A 201 -21.75 23.72 -10.11
N ALA A 202 -20.66 24.48 -10.12
CA ALA A 202 -19.48 24.12 -9.31
C ALA A 202 -19.79 24.13 -7.80
N ARG A 203 -20.52 25.14 -7.32
CA ARG A 203 -20.95 25.23 -5.92
C ARG A 203 -21.87 24.06 -5.52
N LEU A 204 -22.77 23.66 -6.39
CA LEU A 204 -23.63 22.50 -6.15
C LEU A 204 -22.82 21.21 -6.02
N HIS A 205 -21.87 20.97 -6.92
CA HIS A 205 -21.00 19.80 -6.87
C HIS A 205 -20.07 19.82 -5.63
N GLU A 206 -19.57 20.99 -5.24
CA GLU A 206 -18.81 21.15 -4.01
C GLU A 206 -19.66 20.81 -2.79
N GLN A 207 -20.88 21.37 -2.69
CA GLN A 207 -21.80 21.07 -1.60
C GLN A 207 -22.13 19.57 -1.53
N GLN A 208 -22.44 18.93 -2.64
CA GLN A 208 -22.66 17.48 -2.70
C GLN A 208 -21.44 16.68 -2.25
N ALA A 209 -20.24 17.15 -2.56
CA ALA A 209 -19.01 16.51 -2.11
C ALA A 209 -18.82 16.63 -0.60
N VAL A 210 -19.15 17.79 0.00
CA VAL A 210 -19.12 18.00 1.45
C VAL A 210 -20.14 17.12 2.14
N GLU A 211 -21.39 17.13 1.71
CA GLU A 211 -22.45 16.29 2.27
C GLU A 211 -22.11 14.80 2.22
N ALA A 212 -21.56 14.34 1.08
CA ALA A 212 -21.16 12.95 0.92
C ALA A 212 -19.90 12.60 1.76
N LEU A 213 -19.01 13.55 2.02
CA LEU A 213 -17.87 13.37 2.92
C LEU A 213 -18.36 13.27 4.36
N ASP A 214 -19.26 14.16 4.79
CA ASP A 214 -19.79 14.16 6.13
C ASP A 214 -20.64 12.90 6.41
N ALA A 215 -21.44 12.48 5.45
CA ALA A 215 -22.18 11.22 5.53
C ALA A 215 -21.28 9.99 5.68
N ALA A 216 -20.16 9.96 4.95
CA ALA A 216 -19.20 8.85 5.06
C ALA A 216 -18.46 8.83 6.40
N LEU A 217 -18.34 9.97 7.05
CA LEU A 217 -17.58 10.15 8.30
C LEU A 217 -18.48 10.33 9.53
N GLN A 218 -19.79 10.08 9.42
CA GLN A 218 -20.74 10.23 10.54
C GLN A 218 -20.40 9.33 11.74
N ASP A 219 -19.87 8.13 11.48
CA ASP A 219 -19.47 7.15 12.50
C ASP A 219 -17.97 7.23 12.83
N ALA A 220 -17.31 8.34 12.50
CA ALA A 220 -15.89 8.50 12.79
C ALA A 220 -15.63 8.48 14.30
N PRO A 221 -14.59 7.77 14.76
CA PRO A 221 -14.29 7.66 16.17
C PRO A 221 -13.81 9.00 16.74
N ALA A 222 -14.28 9.34 17.95
CA ALA A 222 -13.95 10.60 18.60
C ALA A 222 -12.51 10.69 19.16
N ASP A 223 -11.84 9.55 19.26
CA ASP A 223 -10.48 9.45 19.81
C ASP A 223 -9.37 9.67 18.75
N VAL A 224 -9.73 9.89 17.47
CA VAL A 224 -8.81 10.21 16.39
C VAL A 224 -9.07 11.62 15.87
N GLU A 225 -8.05 12.47 15.83
CA GLU A 225 -8.16 13.78 15.20
C GLU A 225 -8.46 13.60 13.70
N LEU A 226 -9.60 14.15 13.26
CA LEU A 226 -10.09 14.02 11.89
C LEU A 226 -10.17 15.37 11.19
N ARG A 227 -9.48 15.48 10.06
CA ARG A 227 -9.53 16.64 9.16
C ARG A 227 -10.29 16.27 7.90
N ARG A 228 -11.35 17.01 7.60
CA ARG A 228 -12.18 16.82 6.40
C ARG A 228 -11.74 17.77 5.31
N ARG A 229 -11.58 17.25 4.10
CA ARG A 229 -11.15 18.07 2.96
C ARG A 229 -11.84 17.63 1.67
N THR A 230 -12.56 18.55 1.04
CA THR A 230 -13.03 18.41 -0.35
C THR A 230 -12.11 19.17 -1.28
N VAL A 231 -11.77 18.58 -2.42
CA VAL A 231 -10.83 19.19 -3.37
C VAL A 231 -11.38 19.04 -4.79
N GLU A 232 -11.45 20.13 -5.52
CA GLU A 232 -11.78 20.09 -6.94
C GLU A 232 -10.61 19.51 -7.74
N GLY A 233 -10.89 18.50 -8.55
CA GLY A 233 -9.90 17.90 -9.44
C GLY A 233 -10.10 16.41 -9.66
N PRO A 234 -9.29 15.80 -10.55
CA PRO A 234 -9.26 14.36 -10.71
C PRO A 234 -8.78 13.68 -9.43
N ALA A 235 -9.53 12.73 -8.89
CA ALA A 235 -9.20 12.06 -7.63
C ALA A 235 -7.76 11.51 -7.59
N ARG A 236 -7.27 10.97 -8.71
CA ARG A 236 -5.88 10.51 -8.82
C ARG A 236 -4.88 11.64 -8.54
N THR A 237 -5.05 12.79 -9.17
CA THR A 237 -4.15 13.94 -9.02
C THR A 237 -4.19 14.47 -7.60
N VAL A 238 -5.40 14.71 -7.08
CA VAL A 238 -5.62 15.20 -5.71
C VAL A 238 -4.95 14.31 -4.67
N LEU A 239 -5.06 12.99 -4.81
CA LEU A 239 -4.48 12.04 -3.84
C LEU A 239 -2.96 11.89 -3.99
N VAL A 240 -2.43 11.97 -5.22
CA VAL A 240 -0.98 12.02 -5.43
C VAL A 240 -0.40 13.29 -4.83
N ASP A 241 -1.03 14.45 -5.03
CA ASP A 241 -0.57 15.71 -4.43
C ASP A 241 -0.62 15.64 -2.89
N ALA A 242 -1.66 15.02 -2.32
CA ALA A 242 -1.75 14.83 -0.88
C ALA A 242 -0.67 13.88 -0.31
N SER A 243 -0.18 12.94 -1.11
CA SER A 243 0.86 11.99 -0.69
C SER A 243 2.21 12.65 -0.38
N HIS A 244 2.50 13.83 -0.95
CA HIS A 244 3.71 14.60 -0.64
C HIS A 244 3.80 15.03 0.83
N HIS A 245 2.66 15.06 1.52
CA HIS A 245 2.54 15.53 2.90
C HIS A 245 1.92 14.47 3.84
N ALA A 246 2.02 13.19 3.49
CA ALA A 246 1.49 12.08 4.26
C ALA A 246 2.57 11.05 4.58
N ASP A 247 2.44 10.37 5.73
CA ASP A 247 3.27 9.23 6.06
C ASP A 247 2.70 7.92 5.49
N LEU A 248 1.39 7.90 5.25
CA LEU A 248 0.68 6.78 4.63
C LEU A 248 -0.56 7.31 3.89
N LEU A 249 -0.76 6.86 2.66
CA LEU A 249 -1.96 7.10 1.88
C LEU A 249 -2.79 5.83 1.78
N ILE A 250 -4.08 5.90 2.18
CA ILE A 250 -4.98 4.76 2.22
C ILE A 250 -6.08 4.90 1.19
N LEU A 251 -6.32 3.83 0.45
CA LEU A 251 -7.32 3.75 -0.62
C LEU A 251 -8.10 2.45 -0.55
N GLY A 252 -9.38 2.49 -0.88
CA GLY A 252 -10.18 1.31 -1.10
C GLY A 252 -10.00 0.74 -2.51
N ALA A 253 -10.06 -0.57 -2.62
CA ALA A 253 -10.10 -1.30 -3.90
C ALA A 253 -11.34 -2.17 -3.96
N ARG A 254 -12.33 -1.77 -4.78
CA ARG A 254 -13.54 -2.56 -5.01
C ARG A 254 -13.24 -3.76 -5.89
N ARG A 255 -13.53 -4.95 -5.40
CA ARG A 255 -13.52 -6.16 -6.20
C ARG A 255 -14.73 -6.17 -7.15
N ARG A 256 -14.48 -6.31 -8.45
CA ARG A 256 -15.55 -6.49 -9.43
C ARG A 256 -15.74 -7.99 -9.70
N PRO A 257 -16.84 -8.61 -9.28
CA PRO A 257 -17.10 -10.00 -9.62
C PRO A 257 -17.21 -10.15 -11.14
N ARG A 258 -16.67 -11.24 -11.68
CA ARG A 258 -16.72 -11.61 -13.13
C ARG A 258 -15.82 -10.83 -14.11
N HIS A 259 -14.83 -10.08 -13.66
CA HIS A 259 -13.83 -9.52 -14.57
C HIS A 259 -12.52 -10.30 -14.44
N PHE A 260 -12.10 -10.91 -15.55
CA PHE A 260 -10.74 -11.45 -15.69
C PHE A 260 -9.79 -10.26 -15.89
N GLY A 261 -8.76 -10.16 -15.04
CA GLY A 261 -7.75 -9.11 -15.13
C GLY A 261 -7.61 -8.29 -13.86
N LEU A 262 -6.84 -7.23 -13.96
CA LEU A 262 -6.48 -6.36 -12.82
C LEU A 262 -7.73 -5.69 -12.24
N GLN A 263 -8.03 -5.96 -10.98
CA GLN A 263 -9.25 -5.46 -10.31
C GLN A 263 -9.07 -4.07 -9.68
N LEU A 264 -7.91 -3.46 -9.84
CA LEU A 264 -7.65 -2.12 -9.36
C LEU A 264 -8.39 -1.05 -10.17
N GLY A 265 -9.12 -0.17 -9.49
CA GLY A 265 -9.70 1.01 -10.09
C GLY A 265 -8.63 1.98 -10.62
N ARG A 266 -8.98 2.81 -11.61
CA ARG A 266 -8.05 3.78 -12.23
C ARG A 266 -7.39 4.73 -11.24
N VAL A 267 -8.04 5.06 -10.12
CA VAL A 267 -7.49 5.93 -9.07
C VAL A 267 -6.38 5.19 -8.33
N ALA A 268 -6.67 4.03 -7.76
CA ALA A 268 -5.70 3.24 -7.01
C ALA A 268 -4.48 2.87 -7.88
N HIS A 269 -4.71 2.42 -9.12
CA HIS A 269 -3.65 2.16 -10.08
C HIS A 269 -2.74 3.38 -10.30
N GLY A 270 -3.33 4.55 -10.55
CA GLY A 270 -2.57 5.77 -10.82
C GLY A 270 -1.82 6.31 -9.59
N VAL A 271 -2.40 6.17 -8.39
CA VAL A 271 -1.78 6.54 -7.11
C VAL A 271 -0.61 5.61 -6.79
N LEU A 272 -0.79 4.30 -6.92
CA LEU A 272 0.28 3.32 -6.72
C LEU A 272 1.51 3.57 -7.59
N HIS A 273 1.35 4.16 -8.76
CA HIS A 273 2.48 4.50 -9.65
C HIS A 273 3.18 5.83 -9.30
N ARG A 274 2.53 6.76 -8.59
CA ARG A 274 3.01 8.15 -8.48
C ARG A 274 3.06 8.71 -7.06
N SER A 275 2.56 8.00 -6.07
CA SER A 275 2.60 8.45 -4.68
C SER A 275 4.03 8.62 -4.18
N ASP A 276 4.29 9.63 -3.37
CA ASP A 276 5.58 9.87 -2.72
C ASP A 276 5.69 9.23 -1.33
N CYS A 277 4.58 8.74 -0.79
CA CYS A 277 4.55 7.99 0.47
C CYS A 277 4.08 6.56 0.24
N PRO A 278 4.23 5.65 1.21
CA PRO A 278 3.63 4.31 1.18
C PRO A 278 2.12 4.39 0.93
N VAL A 279 1.61 3.42 0.18
CA VAL A 279 0.18 3.33 -0.17
C VAL A 279 -0.40 2.03 0.35
N ALA A 280 -1.42 2.13 1.19
CA ALA A 280 -2.24 0.99 1.59
C ALA A 280 -3.47 0.87 0.68
N VAL A 281 -3.66 -0.27 0.08
CA VAL A 281 -4.84 -0.64 -0.70
C VAL A 281 -5.66 -1.62 0.13
N VAL A 282 -6.85 -1.17 0.54
CA VAL A 282 -7.76 -1.95 1.38
C VAL A 282 -8.79 -2.64 0.50
N PRO A 283 -8.90 -3.98 0.52
CA PRO A 283 -9.91 -4.70 -0.24
C PRO A 283 -11.30 -4.39 0.33
N GLU A 284 -12.17 -3.86 -0.52
CA GLU A 284 -13.58 -3.59 -0.17
C GLU A 284 -14.44 -4.81 -0.51
N PRO A 285 -15.46 -5.12 0.32
CA PRO A 285 -16.41 -6.18 0.01
C PRO A 285 -17.15 -5.89 -1.29
N VAL A 286 -17.62 -6.98 -1.95
CA VAL A 286 -18.41 -6.91 -3.20
C VAL A 286 -19.83 -6.49 -2.90
#